data_45dc563ce75c4a36a6e914934deaa051
#
_entry.id   45dc563ce75c4a36a6e914934deaa051
#
_cell.length_a   1.000
_cell.length_b   1.000
_cell.length_c   1.000
_cell.angle_alpha   90.00
_cell.angle_beta   90.00
_cell.angle_gamma   90.00
#
_symmetry.space_group_name_H-M   'P 1'
#
loop_
_entity.id
_entity.type
_entity.pdbx_description
1 polymer ?
#
loop_
_entity_poly.entity_id
_entity_poly.type
_entity_poly.pdbx_seq_one_letter_code
_entity_poly.pdbx_strand_id
1 'polypeptide(L)'
;MIGLIQRVRSALVEAEEQVIGTIDSGLTLFLGIEKNDNKSNIDRLARKVLRYRAFSDHTGKMNLSLADIRGGLLIVSQFTLAADTTKGLRASFTSAASPMDAKEIYEAFVQTANMLHPAVETGIFGADMRVTLCNDGPVTFILRG
;
A
#
# COMPACT_ATOMS: atom_id res chain seq x y z
N MET A 1 9.77 6.81 1.26
CA MET A 1 8.70 5.83 0.90
C MET A 1 7.45 6.14 1.71
N ILE A 2 6.33 6.22 1.06
CA ILE A 2 5.03 6.58 1.67
C ILE A 2 4.05 5.45 1.39
N GLY A 3 3.42 4.93 2.45
CA GLY A 3 2.33 3.98 2.36
C GLY A 3 1.06 4.57 2.95
N LEU A 4 0.00 4.68 2.15
CA LEU A 4 -1.33 4.96 2.66
C LEU A 4 -2.06 3.63 2.79
N ILE A 5 -2.39 3.24 4.02
CA ILE A 5 -3.14 2.01 4.31
C ILE A 5 -4.58 2.33 4.65
N GLN A 6 -5.48 1.48 4.15
CA GLN A 6 -6.90 1.51 4.50
C GLN A 6 -7.36 0.12 4.92
N ARG A 7 -8.01 0.03 6.07
CA ARG A 7 -8.67 -1.20 6.51
C ARG A 7 -9.92 -1.43 5.67
N VAL A 8 -10.05 -2.63 5.10
CA VAL A 8 -11.13 -2.97 4.18
C VAL A 8 -11.81 -4.28 4.57
N ARG A 9 -13.09 -4.42 4.20
CA ARG A 9 -13.82 -5.69 4.21
C ARG A 9 -13.54 -6.50 2.95
N SER A 10 -13.30 -5.79 1.84
CA SER A 10 -12.88 -6.37 0.57
C SER A 10 -12.26 -5.28 -0.28
N ALA A 11 -11.34 -5.65 -1.15
CA ALA A 11 -10.84 -4.76 -2.19
C ALA A 11 -10.47 -5.57 -3.44
N LEU A 12 -10.59 -4.93 -4.61
CA LEU A 12 -10.13 -5.48 -5.87
C LEU A 12 -9.47 -4.37 -6.71
N VAL A 13 -8.56 -4.79 -7.57
CA VAL A 13 -7.94 -3.91 -8.58
C VAL A 13 -8.12 -4.52 -9.96
N GLU A 14 -8.54 -3.67 -10.89
CA GLU A 14 -8.73 -4.01 -12.30
C GLU A 14 -7.75 -3.20 -13.14
N ALA A 15 -7.23 -3.81 -14.18
CA ALA A 15 -6.51 -3.16 -15.26
C ALA A 15 -6.95 -3.81 -16.58
N GLU A 16 -7.09 -3.02 -17.64
CA GLU A 16 -7.54 -3.50 -18.96
C GLU A 16 -8.84 -4.32 -18.90
N GLU A 17 -9.80 -3.88 -18.07
CA GLU A 17 -11.10 -4.53 -17.84
C GLU A 17 -11.03 -5.95 -17.21
N GLN A 18 -9.86 -6.33 -16.69
CA GLN A 18 -9.63 -7.60 -16.00
C GLN A 18 -9.32 -7.38 -14.53
N VAL A 19 -9.86 -8.24 -13.67
CA VAL A 19 -9.48 -8.28 -12.24
C VAL A 19 -8.08 -8.86 -12.13
N ILE A 20 -7.16 -8.05 -11.60
CA ILE A 20 -5.75 -8.41 -11.46
C ILE A 20 -5.46 -8.96 -10.06
N GLY A 21 -6.08 -8.40 -9.03
CA GLY A 21 -5.91 -8.83 -7.64
C GLY A 21 -7.15 -8.55 -6.82
N THR A 22 -7.41 -9.41 -5.85
CA THR A 22 -8.57 -9.27 -4.94
C THR A 22 -8.21 -9.77 -3.55
N ILE A 23 -8.73 -9.08 -2.53
CA ILE A 23 -8.63 -9.50 -1.13
C ILE A 23 -10.01 -9.41 -0.47
N ASP A 24 -10.22 -10.27 0.50
CA ASP A 24 -11.28 -10.12 1.50
C ASP A 24 -10.83 -9.15 2.60
N SER A 25 -11.23 -9.39 3.86
CA SER A 25 -10.84 -8.55 4.99
C SER A 25 -9.32 -8.39 5.12
N GLY A 26 -8.87 -7.14 5.17
CA GLY A 26 -7.44 -6.85 5.22
C GLY A 26 -7.09 -5.38 5.07
N LEU A 27 -5.97 -5.11 4.43
CA LEU A 27 -5.47 -3.76 4.13
C LEU A 27 -5.27 -3.56 2.63
N THR A 28 -5.76 -2.44 2.11
CA THR A 28 -5.26 -1.89 0.84
C THR A 28 -4.11 -0.94 1.16
N LEU A 29 -2.99 -1.13 0.48
CA LEU A 29 -1.80 -0.28 0.58
C LEU A 29 -1.58 0.45 -0.75
N PHE A 30 -1.73 1.77 -0.75
CA PHE A 30 -1.25 2.63 -1.83
C PHE A 30 0.20 3.03 -1.54
N LEU A 31 1.12 2.68 -2.44
CA LEU A 31 2.56 2.81 -2.24
C LEU A 31 3.15 3.91 -3.13
N GLY A 32 3.64 4.98 -2.52
CA GLY A 32 4.40 6.05 -3.16
C GLY A 32 5.90 5.91 -2.90
N ILE A 33 6.70 6.02 -3.97
CA ILE A 33 8.15 5.86 -3.93
C ILE A 33 8.81 7.20 -4.18
N GLU A 34 9.70 7.59 -3.26
CA GLU A 34 10.45 8.85 -3.26
C GLU A 34 11.89 8.61 -3.77
N LYS A 35 12.56 9.67 -4.28
CA LYS A 35 13.88 9.58 -4.94
C LYS A 35 14.99 8.86 -4.16
N ASN A 36 14.95 8.94 -2.85
CA ASN A 36 16.03 8.42 -2.01
C ASN A 36 15.66 7.11 -1.31
N ASP A 37 14.56 6.51 -1.74
CA ASP A 37 14.14 5.23 -1.19
C ASP A 37 15.10 4.10 -1.57
N ASN A 38 15.33 3.21 -0.63
CA ASN A 38 16.29 2.13 -0.73
C ASN A 38 15.79 0.89 0.03
N LYS A 39 16.58 -0.17 0.03
CA LYS A 39 16.25 -1.44 0.68
C LYS A 39 15.87 -1.28 2.16
N SER A 40 16.50 -0.37 2.90
CA SER A 40 16.17 -0.14 4.32
C SER A 40 14.75 0.44 4.48
N ASN A 41 14.34 1.33 3.55
CA ASN A 41 12.98 1.88 3.54
C ASN A 41 11.94 0.79 3.21
N ILE A 42 12.27 -0.11 2.26
CA ILE A 42 11.44 -1.26 1.88
C ILE A 42 11.19 -2.14 3.11
N ASP A 43 12.26 -2.64 3.75
CA ASP A 43 12.17 -3.55 4.88
C ASP A 43 11.40 -2.92 6.05
N ARG A 44 11.66 -1.64 6.34
CA ARG A 44 11.00 -0.91 7.43
C ARG A 44 9.51 -0.72 7.16
N LEU A 45 9.13 -0.27 5.95
CA LEU A 45 7.73 -0.03 5.64
C LEU A 45 6.94 -1.33 5.52
N ALA A 46 7.47 -2.37 4.88
CA ALA A 46 6.80 -3.66 4.77
C ALA A 46 6.47 -4.25 6.15
N ARG A 47 7.47 -4.29 7.05
CA ARG A 47 7.24 -4.75 8.42
C ARG A 47 6.26 -3.87 9.18
N LYS A 48 6.33 -2.54 9.00
CA LYS A 48 5.43 -1.58 9.64
C LYS A 48 3.99 -1.79 9.20
N VAL A 49 3.73 -1.94 7.89
CA VAL A 49 2.40 -2.22 7.33
C VAL A 49 1.81 -3.49 7.94
N LEU A 50 2.57 -4.59 7.92
CA LEU A 50 2.10 -5.89 8.40
C LEU A 50 1.81 -5.93 9.91
N ARG A 51 2.52 -5.10 10.70
CA ARG A 51 2.41 -5.04 12.16
C ARG A 51 1.63 -3.84 12.68
N TYR A 52 1.16 -2.97 11.80
CA TYR A 52 0.39 -1.81 12.22
C TYR A 52 -0.94 -2.23 12.84
N ARG A 53 -1.24 -1.73 14.04
CA ARG A 53 -2.44 -2.13 14.80
C ARG A 53 -3.66 -1.39 14.27
N ALA A 54 -4.26 -1.90 13.20
CA ALA A 54 -5.40 -1.31 12.51
C ALA A 54 -6.72 -2.08 12.72
N PHE A 55 -6.69 -3.22 13.40
CA PHE A 55 -7.85 -4.10 13.60
C PHE A 55 -8.22 -4.19 15.08
N SER A 56 -9.53 -4.29 15.33
CA SER A 56 -10.06 -4.38 16.69
C SER A 56 -9.81 -5.76 17.30
N ASP A 57 -9.46 -5.78 18.57
CA ASP A 57 -9.45 -6.98 19.39
C ASP A 57 -10.87 -7.29 19.93
N HIS A 58 -10.98 -8.33 20.76
CA HIS A 58 -12.23 -8.75 21.41
C HIS A 58 -12.84 -7.68 22.34
N THR A 59 -12.07 -6.66 22.73
CA THR A 59 -12.57 -5.52 23.55
C THR A 59 -12.98 -4.31 22.69
N GLY A 60 -12.86 -4.40 21.36
CA GLY A 60 -13.15 -3.31 20.42
C GLY A 60 -12.01 -2.30 20.25
N LYS A 61 -10.84 -2.53 20.85
CA LYS A 61 -9.68 -1.65 20.73
C LYS A 61 -8.82 -2.05 19.54
N MET A 62 -8.29 -1.08 18.78
CA MET A 62 -7.36 -1.32 17.66
C MET A 62 -6.00 -1.80 18.19
N ASN A 63 -5.88 -3.08 18.45
CA ASN A 63 -4.70 -3.73 19.01
C ASN A 63 -4.12 -4.83 18.10
N LEU A 64 -4.89 -5.29 17.11
CA LEU A 64 -4.46 -6.36 16.21
C LEU A 64 -3.90 -5.78 14.90
N SER A 65 -2.89 -6.43 14.38
CA SER A 65 -2.25 -6.13 13.09
C SER A 65 -2.80 -7.04 11.98
N LEU A 66 -2.41 -6.75 10.73
CA LEU A 66 -2.73 -7.61 9.59
C LEU A 66 -2.17 -9.03 9.79
N ALA A 67 -0.95 -9.15 10.32
CA ALA A 67 -0.31 -10.42 10.61
C ALA A 67 -1.09 -11.23 11.66
N ASP A 68 -1.63 -10.58 12.71
CA ASP A 68 -2.40 -11.24 13.74
C ASP A 68 -3.71 -11.84 13.22
N ILE A 69 -4.42 -11.10 12.36
CA ILE A 69 -5.68 -11.55 11.76
C ILE A 69 -5.50 -12.42 10.53
N ARG A 70 -4.27 -12.55 9.99
CA ARG A 70 -3.95 -13.23 8.72
C ARG A 70 -4.78 -12.73 7.54
N GLY A 71 -5.09 -11.42 7.52
CA GLY A 71 -5.90 -10.78 6.47
C GLY A 71 -5.12 -10.59 5.16
N GLY A 72 -5.83 -10.22 4.09
CA GLY A 72 -5.23 -9.93 2.79
C GLY A 72 -4.50 -8.57 2.75
N LEU A 73 -3.43 -8.46 1.98
CA LEU A 73 -2.75 -7.22 1.64
C LEU A 73 -2.83 -6.97 0.14
N LEU A 74 -3.55 -5.92 -0.30
CA LEU A 74 -3.57 -5.49 -1.69
C LEU A 74 -2.63 -4.29 -1.86
N ILE A 75 -1.56 -4.44 -2.65
CA ILE A 75 -0.56 -3.41 -2.90
C ILE A 75 -0.79 -2.76 -4.27
N VAL A 76 -1.01 -1.45 -4.27
CA VAL A 76 -1.23 -0.65 -5.49
C VAL A 76 -0.19 0.46 -5.56
N SER A 77 0.55 0.56 -6.67
CA SER A 77 1.48 1.67 -6.88
C SER A 77 0.73 3.00 -7.01
N GLN A 78 1.18 4.04 -6.30
CA GLN A 78 0.52 5.35 -6.25
C GLN A 78 1.58 6.46 -6.19
N PHE A 79 2.17 6.82 -7.33
CA PHE A 79 3.24 7.83 -7.40
C PHE A 79 2.80 9.22 -6.93
N THR A 80 1.51 9.54 -7.04
CA THR A 80 0.95 10.82 -6.60
C THR A 80 1.04 11.06 -5.10
N LEU A 81 1.25 10.01 -4.28
CA LEU A 81 1.54 10.18 -2.84
C LEU A 81 2.88 10.89 -2.58
N ALA A 82 3.82 10.80 -3.52
CA ALA A 82 5.12 11.48 -3.44
C ALA A 82 5.07 12.90 -4.00
N ALA A 83 3.90 13.41 -4.39
CA ALA A 83 3.74 14.75 -4.92
C ALA A 83 3.90 15.82 -3.83
N ASP A 84 4.58 16.91 -4.17
CA ASP A 84 4.55 18.14 -3.39
C ASP A 84 3.33 18.98 -3.81
N THR A 85 2.40 19.20 -2.88
CA THR A 85 1.16 19.96 -3.06
C THR A 85 1.14 21.24 -2.24
N THR A 86 2.28 21.69 -1.73
CA THR A 86 2.39 22.87 -0.82
C THR A 86 2.17 24.19 -1.54
N LYS A 87 2.40 24.24 -2.87
CA LYS A 87 2.30 25.48 -3.64
C LYS A 87 1.40 25.32 -4.85
N GLY A 88 0.40 26.23 -4.95
CA GLY A 88 -0.50 26.30 -6.12
C GLY A 88 -1.46 25.10 -6.22
N LEU A 89 -2.06 24.95 -7.42
CA LEU A 89 -3.07 23.91 -7.71
C LEU A 89 -2.53 22.79 -8.62
N ARG A 90 -1.24 22.80 -8.94
CA ARG A 90 -0.57 21.75 -9.70
C ARG A 90 0.41 21.03 -8.79
N ALA A 91 0.27 19.71 -8.70
CA ALA A 91 1.20 18.87 -7.98
C ALA A 91 2.58 18.89 -8.65
N SER A 92 3.64 18.98 -7.84
CA SER A 92 5.01 18.80 -8.30
C SER A 92 5.48 17.37 -7.96
N PHE A 93 6.07 16.69 -8.93
CA PHE A 93 6.58 15.33 -8.76
C PHE A 93 8.11 15.28 -8.62
N THR A 94 8.74 16.41 -8.28
CA THR A 94 10.20 16.48 -8.13
C THR A 94 10.75 15.61 -7.01
N SER A 95 9.93 15.26 -6.03
CA SER A 95 10.26 14.35 -4.92
C SER A 95 10.04 12.86 -5.24
N ALA A 96 9.25 12.55 -6.27
CA ALA A 96 9.03 11.18 -6.69
C ALA A 96 10.26 10.56 -7.36
N ALA A 97 10.46 9.26 -7.20
CA ALA A 97 11.48 8.51 -7.94
C ALA A 97 11.19 8.52 -9.45
N SER A 98 12.22 8.29 -10.27
CA SER A 98 12.01 8.08 -11.70
C SER A 98 11.13 6.85 -11.94
N PRO A 99 10.38 6.77 -13.06
CA PRO A 99 9.53 5.59 -13.33
C PRO A 99 10.32 4.27 -13.30
N MET A 100 11.57 4.26 -13.77
CA MET A 100 12.44 3.09 -13.79
C MET A 100 12.83 2.67 -12.38
N ASP A 101 13.38 3.59 -11.58
CA ASP A 101 13.78 3.31 -10.19
C ASP A 101 12.57 2.93 -9.33
N ALA A 102 11.44 3.63 -9.55
CA ALA A 102 10.20 3.35 -8.82
C ALA A 102 9.68 1.94 -9.10
N LYS A 103 9.80 1.44 -10.34
CA LYS A 103 9.41 0.09 -10.70
C LYS A 103 10.25 -0.94 -9.96
N GLU A 104 11.58 -0.79 -9.98
CA GLU A 104 12.50 -1.72 -9.30
C GLU A 104 12.23 -1.76 -7.79
N ILE A 105 12.04 -0.60 -7.17
CA ILE A 105 11.75 -0.50 -5.73
C ILE A 105 10.37 -1.08 -5.41
N TYR A 106 9.36 -0.85 -6.26
CA TYR A 106 8.03 -1.44 -6.11
C TYR A 106 8.08 -2.97 -6.14
N GLU A 107 8.74 -3.54 -7.15
CA GLU A 107 8.91 -4.99 -7.31
C GLU A 107 9.65 -5.60 -6.10
N ALA A 108 10.70 -4.92 -5.62
CA ALA A 108 11.43 -5.35 -4.42
C ALA A 108 10.56 -5.27 -3.14
N PHE A 109 9.69 -4.26 -3.04
CA PHE A 109 8.74 -4.15 -1.94
C PHE A 109 7.72 -5.31 -1.97
N VAL A 110 7.15 -5.60 -3.13
CA VAL A 110 6.21 -6.72 -3.33
C VAL A 110 6.87 -8.06 -2.96
N GLN A 111 8.11 -8.30 -3.42
CA GLN A 111 8.86 -9.50 -3.06
C GLN A 111 9.06 -9.60 -1.54
N THR A 112 9.46 -8.50 -0.89
CA THR A 112 9.64 -8.45 0.56
C THR A 112 8.32 -8.73 1.30
N ALA A 113 7.21 -8.15 0.84
CA ALA A 113 5.89 -8.39 1.42
C ALA A 113 5.48 -9.87 1.31
N ASN A 114 5.67 -10.48 0.14
CA ASN A 114 5.38 -11.91 -0.10
C ASN A 114 6.22 -12.85 0.78
N MET A 115 7.48 -12.49 1.05
CA MET A 115 8.32 -13.27 1.98
C MET A 115 7.84 -13.18 3.43
N LEU A 116 7.19 -12.09 3.81
CA LEU A 116 6.77 -11.81 5.18
C LEU A 116 5.30 -12.17 5.47
N HIS A 117 4.47 -12.29 4.42
CA HIS A 117 3.03 -12.47 4.57
C HIS A 117 2.46 -13.34 3.43
N PRO A 118 1.62 -14.35 3.74
CA PRO A 118 1.19 -15.33 2.73
C PRO A 118 0.07 -14.85 1.80
N ALA A 119 -0.68 -13.82 2.19
CA ALA A 119 -1.86 -13.33 1.45
C ALA A 119 -1.60 -11.92 0.90
N VAL A 120 -0.78 -11.82 -0.15
CA VAL A 120 -0.43 -10.56 -0.83
C VAL A 120 -0.92 -10.60 -2.27
N GLU A 121 -1.71 -9.60 -2.63
CA GLU A 121 -2.17 -9.34 -4.00
C GLU A 121 -1.65 -7.99 -4.46
N THR A 122 -1.52 -7.78 -5.76
CA THR A 122 -0.95 -6.55 -6.32
C THR A 122 -1.70 -6.07 -7.55
N GLY A 123 -1.63 -4.75 -7.79
CA GLY A 123 -1.90 -4.19 -9.12
C GLY A 123 -0.70 -4.32 -10.07
N ILE A 124 -0.82 -3.70 -11.24
CA ILE A 124 0.23 -3.62 -12.26
C ILE A 124 0.90 -2.25 -12.18
N PHE A 125 2.22 -2.24 -11.99
CA PHE A 125 2.98 -0.98 -11.96
C PHE A 125 2.86 -0.22 -13.28
N GLY A 126 2.48 1.06 -13.20
CA GLY A 126 2.40 1.96 -14.35
C GLY A 126 1.15 1.78 -15.23
N ALA A 127 0.28 0.83 -14.93
CA ALA A 127 -0.99 0.69 -15.62
C ALA A 127 -2.04 1.69 -15.10
N ASP A 128 -3.03 1.99 -15.94
CA ASP A 128 -4.27 2.61 -15.48
C ASP A 128 -5.11 1.56 -14.76
N MET A 129 -5.44 1.83 -13.50
CA MET A 129 -6.10 0.87 -12.63
C MET A 129 -7.37 1.44 -12.02
N ARG A 130 -8.39 0.59 -11.95
CA ARG A 130 -9.60 0.86 -11.17
C ARG A 130 -9.53 0.06 -9.86
N VAL A 131 -9.51 0.77 -8.75
CA VAL A 131 -9.49 0.15 -7.41
C VAL A 131 -10.85 0.32 -6.76
N THR A 132 -11.51 -0.80 -6.48
CA THR A 132 -12.77 -0.84 -5.74
C THR A 132 -12.49 -1.40 -4.36
N LEU A 133 -12.94 -0.69 -3.32
CA LEU A 133 -12.75 -1.16 -1.95
C LEU A 133 -13.95 -0.83 -1.07
N CYS A 134 -14.25 -1.73 -0.12
CA CYS A 134 -15.20 -1.49 0.96
C CYS A 134 -14.42 -1.13 2.21
N ASN A 135 -14.28 0.18 2.46
CA ASN A 135 -13.56 0.70 3.63
C ASN A 135 -14.30 0.31 4.91
N ASP A 136 -13.57 -0.18 5.91
CA ASP A 136 -14.13 -0.66 7.18
C ASP A 136 -13.75 0.31 8.31
N GLY A 137 -14.74 1.08 8.78
CA GLY A 137 -14.58 1.95 9.93
C GLY A 137 -15.00 3.41 9.74
N PRO A 138 -14.47 4.24 8.82
CA PRO A 138 -13.24 4.10 8.04
C PRO A 138 -11.98 4.18 8.92
N VAL A 139 -10.94 3.46 8.53
CA VAL A 139 -9.62 3.48 9.18
C VAL A 139 -8.55 3.61 8.12
N THR A 140 -7.86 4.76 8.13
CA THR A 140 -6.87 5.15 7.13
C THR A 140 -5.67 5.78 7.82
N PHE A 141 -4.46 5.32 7.49
CA PHE A 141 -3.22 5.88 8.02
C PHE A 141 -2.20 6.12 6.92
N ILE A 142 -1.37 7.15 7.10
CA ILE A 142 -0.17 7.38 6.29
C ILE A 142 1.03 6.89 7.09
N LEU A 143 1.77 5.94 6.54
CA LEU A 143 3.00 5.38 7.10
C LEU A 143 4.20 5.83 6.28
N ARG A 144 5.34 5.99 6.94
CA ARG A 144 6.61 6.30 6.27
C ARG A 144 7.63 5.21 6.57
N GLY A 145 8.33 4.84 5.52
CA GLY A 145 9.42 3.87 5.53
C GLY A 145 10.78 4.50 5.73
#